data_61fa61d9f911070af43ec6c0afbb31e2
#
_entry.id   61fa61d9f911070af43ec6c0afbb31e2
#
_cell.length_a   1.000
_cell.length_b   1.000
_cell.length_c   1.000
_cell.angle_alpha   90.00
_cell.angle_beta   90.00
_cell.angle_gamma   90.00
#
_symmetry.space_group_name_H-M   'P 1'
#
loop_
_entity.id
_entity.type
_entity.pdbx_description
1 polymer ?
#
loop_
_entity_poly.entity_id
_entity_poly.type
_entity_poly.pdbx_seq_one_letter_code
_entity_poly.pdbx_strand_id
1 'polypeptide(L)'
;RSRRQRQMCIRDRYGSGRKARSVLDDAREKVASLLGCEPIEVIFTSSGTEADNIAIQGLYAAGQTNRIISTDIEHPAVRDTVSKLEKTGAAVDILPVDRSGHIADLSVLDTLADVATCMWANNETGAIQPIEEIATRANATGTPVHVDAVQAVGKVPINFSDLGIASLAASAHKFGGPRGIGLLLAKRSPAPQPIAYGGGQERGIRPGTVDVAGASGLAAALEESVSEIAAQGERIAALRNKLRDGILATIDDVVVNSAEPCLPSHLHVSFPGADGDSLIMLLDSFQIEASTGSACSAGVNRMSHVLEAMGVSEAEGIGSLRFTLGRLTSAEDVDYVLAHLPEVISRARSV
;
A
#
# COMPACT_ATOMS: atom_id res chain seq x y z
N ARG A 1 -20.57 31.17 -4.23
CA ARG A 1 -19.44 30.67 -3.41
C ARG A 1 -19.80 30.83 -1.93
N SER A 2 -19.82 29.74 -1.15
CA SER A 2 -20.27 29.75 0.23
C SER A 2 -19.31 30.54 1.13
N ARG A 3 -19.82 31.07 2.27
CA ARG A 3 -18.99 31.76 3.28
C ARG A 3 -17.82 30.90 3.80
N ARG A 4 -17.94 29.57 3.80
CA ARG A 4 -16.89 28.60 4.19
C ARG A 4 -15.69 28.58 3.23
N GLN A 5 -15.89 28.82 1.93
CA GLN A 5 -14.78 28.97 0.98
C GLN A 5 -13.97 30.26 1.17
N ARG A 6 -14.51 31.29 1.86
CA ARG A 6 -13.79 32.55 2.11
C ARG A 6 -12.83 32.51 3.30
N GLN A 7 -12.91 31.51 4.18
CA GLN A 7 -12.00 31.36 5.32
C GLN A 7 -10.72 30.60 4.98
N MET A 8 -10.62 30.05 3.79
CA MET A 8 -9.41 29.36 3.33
C MET A 8 -8.38 30.37 2.83
N CYS A 9 -7.53 30.79 3.73
CA CYS A 9 -6.18 31.32 3.52
C CYS A 9 -5.99 32.80 3.13
N ILE A 10 -5.15 33.47 3.90
CA ILE A 10 -4.32 34.64 3.59
C ILE A 10 -3.70 34.58 2.16
N ARG A 11 -3.56 33.39 1.57
CA ARG A 11 -3.03 33.14 0.22
C ARG A 11 -3.89 33.67 -0.91
N ASP A 12 -5.21 33.76 -0.77
CA ASP A 12 -6.12 34.23 -1.83
C ASP A 12 -6.09 35.75 -2.06
N ARG A 13 -5.44 36.51 -1.15
CA ARG A 13 -5.41 37.99 -1.23
C ARG A 13 -4.39 38.51 -2.23
N TYR A 14 -3.31 37.78 -2.53
CA TYR A 14 -2.22 38.21 -3.38
C TYR A 14 -2.15 37.41 -4.70
N GLY A 15 -1.67 38.03 -5.78
CA GLY A 15 -1.56 37.38 -7.08
C GLY A 15 -0.72 36.10 -7.07
N SER A 16 0.39 36.08 -6.32
CA SER A 16 1.22 34.89 -6.14
C SER A 16 0.50 33.78 -5.37
N GLY A 17 -0.29 34.16 -4.35
CA GLY A 17 -1.08 33.19 -3.59
C GLY A 17 -2.19 32.54 -4.42
N ARG A 18 -2.84 33.31 -5.31
CA ARG A 18 -3.85 32.80 -6.23
C ARG A 18 -3.25 31.81 -7.24
N LYS A 19 -2.01 32.07 -7.75
CA LYS A 19 -1.30 31.14 -8.63
C LYS A 19 -0.99 29.81 -7.93
N ALA A 20 -0.45 29.86 -6.70
CA ALA A 20 -0.18 28.65 -5.92
C ALA A 20 -1.48 27.87 -5.64
N ARG A 21 -2.58 28.57 -5.37
CA ARG A 21 -3.88 27.95 -5.20
C ARG A 21 -4.39 27.28 -6.48
N SER A 22 -4.25 27.93 -7.64
CA SER A 22 -4.63 27.32 -8.92
C SER A 22 -3.87 26.03 -9.17
N VAL A 23 -2.54 26.01 -8.97
CA VAL A 23 -1.72 24.80 -9.12
C VAL A 23 -2.20 23.66 -8.21
N LEU A 24 -2.58 23.96 -6.97
CA LEU A 24 -3.11 22.97 -6.05
C LEU A 24 -4.49 22.45 -6.47
N ASP A 25 -5.36 23.33 -6.92
CA ASP A 25 -6.70 22.95 -7.38
C ASP A 25 -6.62 22.13 -8.68
N ASP A 26 -5.73 22.49 -9.62
CA ASP A 26 -5.45 21.72 -10.85
C ASP A 26 -4.91 20.31 -10.52
N ALA A 27 -3.97 20.21 -9.58
CA ALA A 27 -3.45 18.92 -9.13
C ALA A 27 -4.56 18.05 -8.50
N ARG A 28 -5.43 18.66 -7.70
CA ARG A 28 -6.56 17.96 -7.06
C ARG A 28 -7.59 17.46 -8.09
N GLU A 29 -7.94 18.28 -9.06
CA GLU A 29 -8.86 17.91 -10.14
C GLU A 29 -8.28 16.78 -11.00
N LYS A 30 -6.97 16.83 -11.30
CA LYS A 30 -6.28 15.78 -12.03
C LYS A 30 -6.29 14.45 -11.26
N VAL A 31 -5.93 14.45 -9.98
CA VAL A 31 -5.98 13.24 -9.14
C VAL A 31 -7.40 12.68 -9.10
N ALA A 32 -8.40 13.53 -8.91
CA ALA A 32 -9.79 13.12 -8.88
C ALA A 32 -10.25 12.46 -10.18
N SER A 33 -9.89 13.04 -11.32
CA SER A 33 -10.19 12.48 -12.64
C SER A 33 -9.52 11.12 -12.87
N LEU A 34 -8.26 10.97 -12.45
CA LEU A 34 -7.48 9.75 -12.67
C LEU A 34 -7.92 8.58 -11.76
N LEU A 35 -8.43 8.88 -10.57
CA LEU A 35 -8.85 7.86 -9.60
C LEU A 35 -10.38 7.73 -9.49
N GLY A 36 -11.13 8.43 -10.34
CA GLY A 36 -12.60 8.30 -10.41
C GLY A 36 -13.29 8.78 -9.13
N CYS A 37 -12.97 9.98 -8.63
CA CYS A 37 -13.60 10.57 -7.46
C CYS A 37 -13.90 12.06 -7.66
N GLU A 38 -14.61 12.67 -6.69
CA GLU A 38 -14.81 14.13 -6.72
C GLU A 38 -13.55 14.84 -6.18
N PRO A 39 -13.19 16.05 -6.71
CA PRO A 39 -12.05 16.81 -6.20
C PRO A 39 -12.10 17.11 -4.70
N ILE A 40 -13.29 17.21 -4.12
CA ILE A 40 -13.46 17.45 -2.68
C ILE A 40 -13.09 16.21 -1.83
N GLU A 41 -13.05 15.03 -2.41
CA GLU A 41 -12.69 13.78 -1.74
C GLU A 41 -11.17 13.58 -1.66
N VAL A 42 -10.40 14.29 -2.48
CA VAL A 42 -8.92 14.24 -2.45
C VAL A 42 -8.38 15.08 -1.30
N ILE A 43 -7.59 14.48 -0.43
CA ILE A 43 -6.91 15.09 0.72
C ILE A 43 -5.41 14.81 0.57
N PHE A 44 -4.60 15.86 0.44
CA PHE A 44 -3.15 15.69 0.38
C PHE A 44 -2.57 15.49 1.78
N THR A 45 -1.74 14.47 1.94
CA THR A 45 -1.04 14.09 3.17
C THR A 45 0.48 14.11 2.95
N SER A 46 1.28 13.85 3.98
CA SER A 46 2.73 13.73 3.82
C SER A 46 3.19 12.35 3.35
N SER A 47 2.34 11.33 3.47
CA SER A 47 2.66 9.93 3.16
C SER A 47 1.41 9.06 3.18
N GLY A 48 1.50 7.82 2.68
CA GLY A 48 0.49 6.80 2.91
C GLY A 48 0.27 6.55 4.40
N THR A 49 1.34 6.47 5.18
CA THR A 49 1.25 6.29 6.64
C THR A 49 0.40 7.36 7.33
N GLU A 50 0.54 8.64 6.97
CA GLU A 50 -0.34 9.71 7.51
C GLU A 50 -1.78 9.49 7.06
N ALA A 51 -1.98 9.09 5.80
CA ALA A 51 -3.31 8.84 5.24
C ALA A 51 -4.04 7.69 5.95
N ASP A 52 -3.36 6.55 6.16
CA ASP A 52 -3.89 5.39 6.88
C ASP A 52 -4.25 5.75 8.33
N ASN A 53 -3.36 6.46 9.02
CA ASN A 53 -3.61 6.90 10.40
C ASN A 53 -4.83 7.82 10.49
N ILE A 54 -4.96 8.80 9.59
CA ILE A 54 -6.13 9.70 9.56
C ILE A 54 -7.41 8.92 9.29
N ALA A 55 -7.38 8.00 8.33
CA ALA A 55 -8.56 7.23 7.96
C ALA A 55 -9.02 6.31 9.10
N ILE A 56 -8.12 5.46 9.60
CA ILE A 56 -8.46 4.44 10.59
C ILE A 56 -8.88 5.08 11.91
N GLN A 57 -8.05 5.97 12.47
CA GLN A 57 -8.37 6.63 13.73
C GLN A 57 -9.60 7.53 13.59
N GLY A 58 -9.73 8.25 12.47
CA GLY A 58 -10.82 9.17 12.22
C GLY A 58 -12.16 8.48 11.99
N LEU A 59 -12.21 7.34 11.29
CA LEU A 59 -13.44 6.54 11.12
C LEU A 59 -13.82 5.83 12.42
N TYR A 60 -12.85 5.23 13.11
CA TYR A 60 -13.08 4.63 14.42
C TYR A 60 -13.67 5.63 15.43
N ALA A 61 -13.09 6.85 15.50
CA ALA A 61 -13.59 7.90 16.38
C ALA A 61 -14.99 8.43 16.00
N ALA A 62 -15.41 8.24 14.75
CA ALA A 62 -16.75 8.58 14.28
C ALA A 62 -17.80 7.50 14.58
N GLY A 63 -17.37 6.27 14.87
CA GLY A 63 -18.20 5.13 15.14
C GLY A 63 -18.70 5.03 16.59
N GLN A 64 -19.38 3.94 16.91
CA GLN A 64 -20.00 3.71 18.23
C GLN A 64 -19.94 2.26 18.70
N THR A 65 -19.37 1.36 17.90
CA THR A 65 -19.32 -0.07 18.20
C THR A 65 -18.08 -0.48 19.00
N ASN A 66 -17.10 0.37 19.03
CA ASN A 66 -15.76 0.11 19.60
C ASN A 66 -15.07 -1.10 18.94
N ARG A 67 -15.39 -1.38 17.67
CA ARG A 67 -14.94 -2.54 16.94
C ARG A 67 -14.20 -2.14 15.67
N ILE A 68 -13.08 -2.80 15.40
CA ILE A 68 -12.24 -2.65 14.20
C ILE A 68 -12.10 -4.04 13.55
N ILE A 69 -12.20 -4.09 12.22
CA ILE A 69 -11.87 -5.27 11.44
C ILE A 69 -10.59 -4.96 10.65
N SER A 70 -9.60 -5.86 10.68
CA SER A 70 -8.31 -5.69 10.00
C SER A 70 -7.81 -7.02 9.44
N THR A 71 -6.64 -7.01 8.80
CA THR A 71 -5.94 -8.23 8.37
C THR A 71 -4.56 -8.34 9.04
N ASP A 72 -4.03 -9.57 9.18
CA ASP A 72 -2.69 -9.77 9.74
C ASP A 72 -1.57 -9.49 8.72
N ILE A 73 -1.91 -9.26 7.45
CA ILE A 73 -0.96 -8.97 6.37
C ILE A 73 -0.74 -7.47 6.13
N GLU A 74 -1.32 -6.61 6.97
CA GLU A 74 -1.27 -5.15 6.81
C GLU A 74 0.16 -4.61 6.95
N HIS A 75 0.38 -3.48 6.25
CA HIS A 75 1.59 -2.67 6.46
C HIS A 75 1.66 -2.14 7.90
N PRO A 76 2.86 -1.94 8.50
CA PRO A 76 2.99 -1.37 9.85
C PRO A 76 2.21 -0.08 10.08
N ALA A 77 2.01 0.77 9.07
CA ALA A 77 1.18 1.99 9.18
C ALA A 77 -0.26 1.69 9.63
N VAL A 78 -0.84 0.60 9.17
CA VAL A 78 -2.18 0.11 9.55
C VAL A 78 -2.10 -0.73 10.82
N ARG A 79 -1.26 -1.77 10.80
CA ARG A 79 -1.13 -2.74 11.89
C ARG A 79 -0.83 -2.07 13.24
N ASP A 80 0.16 -1.16 13.27
CA ASP A 80 0.56 -0.52 14.53
C ASP A 80 -0.50 0.49 14.99
N THR A 81 -1.24 1.12 14.04
CA THR A 81 -2.39 1.99 14.34
C THR A 81 -3.52 1.18 14.97
N VAL A 82 -3.89 0.04 14.39
CA VAL A 82 -4.93 -0.87 14.93
C VAL A 82 -4.50 -1.40 16.29
N SER A 83 -3.27 -1.88 16.44
CA SER A 83 -2.72 -2.34 17.73
C SER A 83 -2.73 -1.25 18.79
N LYS A 84 -2.48 0.01 18.41
CA LYS A 84 -2.59 1.13 19.35
C LYS A 84 -4.03 1.35 19.82
N LEU A 85 -5.00 1.27 18.93
CA LEU A 85 -6.41 1.40 19.27
C LEU A 85 -6.89 0.24 20.14
N GLU A 86 -6.46 -1.00 19.83
CA GLU A 86 -6.72 -2.19 20.66
C GLU A 86 -6.23 -2.00 22.10
N LYS A 87 -4.99 -1.53 22.27
CA LYS A 87 -4.41 -1.23 23.60
C LYS A 87 -5.18 -0.13 24.35
N THR A 88 -5.99 0.67 23.66
CA THR A 88 -6.84 1.69 24.27
C THR A 88 -8.29 1.26 24.41
N GLY A 89 -8.61 0.01 24.09
CA GLY A 89 -9.88 -0.65 24.38
C GLY A 89 -10.74 -1.01 23.17
N ALA A 90 -10.26 -0.83 21.93
CA ALA A 90 -10.98 -1.31 20.75
C ALA A 90 -10.98 -2.85 20.70
N ALA A 91 -12.10 -3.43 20.30
CA ALA A 91 -12.18 -4.85 19.94
C ALA A 91 -11.70 -5.00 18.49
N VAL A 92 -10.73 -5.88 18.25
CA VAL A 92 -10.17 -6.12 16.93
C VAL A 92 -10.50 -7.53 16.47
N ASP A 93 -11.12 -7.64 15.29
CA ASP A 93 -11.35 -8.91 14.61
C ASP A 93 -10.53 -8.98 13.33
N ILE A 94 -10.01 -10.15 13.02
CA ILE A 94 -9.10 -10.37 11.90
C ILE A 94 -9.81 -11.11 10.76
N LEU A 95 -9.70 -10.56 9.55
CA LEU A 95 -10.00 -11.27 8.31
C LEU A 95 -8.85 -12.24 8.02
N PRO A 96 -9.07 -13.55 8.09
CA PRO A 96 -8.00 -14.52 7.92
C PRO A 96 -7.54 -14.59 6.46
N VAL A 97 -6.26 -14.84 6.26
CA VAL A 97 -5.69 -15.11 4.93
C VAL A 97 -5.32 -16.59 4.79
N ASP A 98 -5.31 -17.07 3.56
CA ASP A 98 -4.84 -18.41 3.22
C ASP A 98 -3.31 -18.44 2.95
N ARG A 99 -2.81 -19.62 2.57
CA ARG A 99 -1.39 -19.84 2.25
C ARG A 99 -0.90 -19.02 1.04
N SER A 100 -1.81 -18.54 0.21
CA SER A 100 -1.52 -17.67 -0.95
C SER A 100 -1.48 -16.18 -0.60
N GLY A 101 -1.82 -15.81 0.63
CA GLY A 101 -1.89 -14.44 1.11
C GLY A 101 -3.17 -13.71 0.72
N HIS A 102 -4.19 -14.44 0.25
CA HIS A 102 -5.51 -13.87 -0.04
C HIS A 102 -6.47 -14.08 1.12
N ILE A 103 -7.42 -13.17 1.30
CA ILE A 103 -8.46 -13.31 2.33
C ILE A 103 -9.29 -14.55 2.04
N ALA A 104 -9.39 -15.44 3.04
CA ALA A 104 -10.03 -16.75 2.92
C ALA A 104 -11.48 -16.75 3.41
N ASP A 105 -11.86 -15.85 4.33
CA ASP A 105 -13.19 -15.77 4.89
C ASP A 105 -13.58 -14.32 5.18
N LEU A 106 -14.76 -13.94 4.73
CA LEU A 106 -15.35 -12.62 4.91
C LEU A 106 -16.43 -12.57 6.00
N SER A 107 -16.71 -13.67 6.71
CA SER A 107 -17.80 -13.77 7.68
C SER A 107 -17.69 -12.76 8.84
N VAL A 108 -16.48 -12.33 9.16
CA VAL A 108 -16.20 -11.28 10.15
C VAL A 108 -16.92 -9.97 9.82
N LEU A 109 -17.15 -9.68 8.53
CA LEU A 109 -17.85 -8.49 8.04
C LEU A 109 -19.39 -8.55 8.22
N ASP A 110 -19.96 -9.68 8.62
CA ASP A 110 -21.40 -9.82 8.86
C ASP A 110 -21.87 -9.12 10.15
N THR A 111 -20.95 -8.57 10.90
CA THR A 111 -21.23 -7.79 12.11
C THR A 111 -20.68 -6.38 11.97
N LEU A 112 -21.51 -5.37 12.31
CA LEU A 112 -21.14 -3.95 12.24
C LEU A 112 -19.84 -3.64 13.00
N ALA A 113 -18.95 -2.86 12.40
CA ALA A 113 -17.77 -2.29 13.01
C ALA A 113 -17.66 -0.79 12.71
N ASP A 114 -16.85 -0.08 13.49
CA ASP A 114 -16.59 1.36 13.28
C ASP A 114 -15.71 1.60 12.03
N VAL A 115 -14.84 0.64 11.73
CA VAL A 115 -14.05 0.61 10.49
C VAL A 115 -13.61 -0.83 10.19
N ALA A 116 -13.64 -1.19 8.92
CA ALA A 116 -12.88 -2.32 8.38
C ALA A 116 -11.72 -1.78 7.55
N THR A 117 -10.52 -2.32 7.74
CA THR A 117 -9.34 -1.95 6.96
C THR A 117 -8.72 -3.16 6.30
N CYS A 118 -8.38 -3.02 5.02
CA CYS A 118 -7.71 -4.04 4.23
C CYS A 118 -6.79 -3.40 3.21
N MET A 119 -5.53 -3.85 3.13
CA MET A 119 -4.67 -3.43 2.03
C MET A 119 -5.16 -4.02 0.71
N TRP A 120 -5.08 -3.22 -0.38
CA TRP A 120 -5.50 -3.71 -1.70
C TRP A 120 -4.53 -4.73 -2.28
N ALA A 121 -3.24 -4.45 -2.14
CA ALA A 121 -2.20 -5.37 -2.59
C ALA A 121 -1.08 -5.45 -1.56
N ASN A 122 -0.65 -6.67 -1.26
CA ASN A 122 0.38 -6.87 -0.26
C ASN A 122 1.75 -6.38 -0.76
N ASN A 123 2.48 -5.68 0.07
CA ASN A 123 3.77 -5.07 -0.28
C ASN A 123 4.93 -6.08 -0.33
N GLU A 124 4.74 -7.30 0.15
CA GLU A 124 5.74 -8.36 0.12
C GLU A 124 5.44 -9.38 -0.97
N THR A 125 4.30 -10.06 -0.89
CA THR A 125 3.91 -11.11 -1.84
C THR A 125 3.32 -10.58 -3.13
N GLY A 126 2.75 -9.37 -3.11
CA GLY A 126 2.01 -8.79 -4.23
C GLY A 126 0.55 -9.25 -4.30
N ALA A 127 0.08 -10.13 -3.42
CA ALA A 127 -1.29 -10.66 -3.43
C ALA A 127 -2.33 -9.54 -3.45
N ILE A 128 -3.27 -9.60 -4.41
CA ILE A 128 -4.33 -8.59 -4.60
C ILE A 128 -5.60 -9.06 -3.90
N GLN A 129 -6.12 -8.25 -2.99
CA GLN A 129 -7.31 -8.58 -2.20
C GLN A 129 -8.61 -8.22 -2.93
N PRO A 130 -9.71 -8.93 -2.67
CA PRO A 130 -11.00 -8.74 -3.33
C PRO A 130 -11.77 -7.55 -2.74
N ILE A 131 -11.28 -6.33 -2.97
CA ILE A 131 -11.80 -5.10 -2.32
C ILE A 131 -13.28 -4.86 -2.60
N GLU A 132 -13.75 -5.14 -3.83
CA GLU A 132 -15.17 -4.96 -4.18
C GLU A 132 -16.10 -5.89 -3.37
N GLU A 133 -15.67 -7.14 -3.14
CA GLU A 133 -16.43 -8.10 -2.35
C GLU A 133 -16.43 -7.73 -0.87
N ILE A 134 -15.26 -7.31 -0.34
CA ILE A 134 -15.11 -6.81 1.02
C ILE A 134 -16.02 -5.59 1.24
N ALA A 135 -15.98 -4.63 0.34
CA ALA A 135 -16.80 -3.42 0.43
C ALA A 135 -18.31 -3.74 0.36
N THR A 136 -18.69 -4.64 -0.55
CA THR A 136 -20.09 -5.07 -0.69
C THR A 136 -20.62 -5.68 0.60
N ARG A 137 -19.85 -6.58 1.20
CA ARG A 137 -20.26 -7.28 2.43
C ARG A 137 -20.25 -6.35 3.65
N ALA A 138 -19.22 -5.50 3.79
CA ALA A 138 -19.14 -4.51 4.86
C ALA A 138 -20.29 -3.47 4.79
N ASN A 139 -20.64 -3.02 3.58
CA ASN A 139 -21.75 -2.08 3.38
C ASN A 139 -23.11 -2.68 3.78
N ALA A 140 -23.30 -3.99 3.66
CA ALA A 140 -24.54 -4.65 4.09
C ALA A 140 -24.78 -4.50 5.60
N THR A 141 -23.72 -4.36 6.40
CA THR A 141 -23.81 -4.09 7.85
C THR A 141 -23.69 -2.60 8.20
N GLY A 142 -23.31 -1.74 7.23
CA GLY A 142 -23.04 -0.32 7.46
C GLY A 142 -21.62 -0.04 7.95
N THR A 143 -20.69 -1.01 7.87
CA THR A 143 -19.29 -0.86 8.24
C THR A 143 -18.52 -0.07 7.17
N PRO A 144 -17.93 1.10 7.48
CA PRO A 144 -17.09 1.83 6.53
C PRO A 144 -15.77 1.09 6.29
N VAL A 145 -15.36 1.00 5.01
CA VAL A 145 -14.12 0.33 4.61
C VAL A 145 -13.05 1.36 4.29
N HIS A 146 -11.89 1.24 4.91
CA HIS A 146 -10.64 1.89 4.53
C HIS A 146 -9.75 0.93 3.75
N VAL A 147 -9.09 1.41 2.69
CA VAL A 147 -8.19 0.61 1.87
C VAL A 147 -6.81 1.25 1.83
N ASP A 148 -5.79 0.55 2.36
CA ASP A 148 -4.40 0.88 2.03
C ASP A 148 -4.13 0.45 0.57
N ALA A 149 -4.15 1.41 -0.34
CA ALA A 149 -3.87 1.20 -1.76
C ALA A 149 -2.47 1.68 -2.17
N VAL A 150 -1.56 1.86 -1.22
CA VAL A 150 -0.20 2.35 -1.46
C VAL A 150 0.53 1.50 -2.49
N GLN A 151 0.30 0.20 -2.54
CA GLN A 151 0.88 -0.68 -3.55
C GLN A 151 0.04 -0.82 -4.82
N ALA A 152 -1.24 -0.45 -4.80
CA ALA A 152 -2.18 -0.63 -5.91
C ALA A 152 -2.26 0.59 -6.85
N VAL A 153 -2.26 1.82 -6.29
CA VAL A 153 -2.35 3.06 -7.06
C VAL A 153 -1.22 3.15 -8.09
N GLY A 154 -1.61 3.40 -9.35
CA GLY A 154 -0.71 3.44 -10.49
C GLY A 154 -0.26 2.07 -11.03
N LYS A 155 -0.78 0.97 -10.48
CA LYS A 155 -0.47 -0.41 -10.93
C LYS A 155 -1.70 -1.23 -11.29
N VAL A 156 -2.85 -0.90 -10.71
CA VAL A 156 -4.16 -1.47 -11.06
C VAL A 156 -5.14 -0.34 -11.39
N PRO A 157 -6.11 -0.57 -12.27
CA PRO A 157 -7.17 0.42 -12.53
C PRO A 157 -7.99 0.68 -11.28
N ILE A 158 -8.27 1.96 -11.00
CA ILE A 158 -9.04 2.36 -9.82
C ILE A 158 -10.14 3.34 -10.24
N ASN A 159 -11.39 3.08 -9.80
CA ASN A 159 -12.47 4.03 -9.79
C ASN A 159 -13.07 4.09 -8.38
N PHE A 160 -12.62 5.05 -7.59
CA PHE A 160 -12.99 5.16 -6.18
C PHE A 160 -14.50 5.28 -5.94
N SER A 161 -15.21 5.95 -6.87
CA SER A 161 -16.67 6.12 -6.74
C SER A 161 -17.43 4.81 -6.81
N ASP A 162 -16.92 3.84 -7.58
CA ASP A 162 -17.59 2.55 -7.84
C ASP A 162 -17.26 1.48 -6.79
N LEU A 163 -16.15 1.64 -6.04
CA LEU A 163 -15.67 0.62 -5.10
C LEU A 163 -16.55 0.44 -3.85
N GLY A 164 -17.40 1.42 -3.53
CA GLY A 164 -18.22 1.34 -2.30
C GLY A 164 -17.45 1.49 -0.98
N ILE A 165 -16.17 1.89 -1.03
CA ILE A 165 -15.32 2.11 0.15
C ILE A 165 -15.45 3.54 0.69
N ALA A 166 -15.16 3.73 1.98
CA ALA A 166 -15.21 5.03 2.65
C ALA A 166 -13.95 5.88 2.41
N SER A 167 -12.79 5.23 2.33
CA SER A 167 -11.51 5.91 2.13
C SER A 167 -10.43 5.00 1.52
N LEU A 168 -9.44 5.64 0.89
CA LEU A 168 -8.31 4.97 0.24
C LEU A 168 -7.03 5.80 0.44
N ALA A 169 -5.94 5.14 0.86
CA ALA A 169 -4.64 5.77 1.03
C ALA A 169 -3.67 5.44 -0.11
N ALA A 170 -2.85 6.44 -0.49
CA ALA A 170 -1.75 6.24 -1.43
C ALA A 170 -0.53 7.10 -1.11
N SER A 171 0.63 6.75 -1.67
CA SER A 171 1.89 7.45 -1.47
C SER A 171 2.63 7.65 -2.79
N ALA A 172 2.97 8.89 -3.12
CA ALA A 172 3.49 9.27 -4.44
C ALA A 172 4.75 8.48 -4.84
N HIS A 173 5.68 8.25 -3.89
CA HIS A 173 6.94 7.54 -4.18
C HIS A 173 6.74 6.07 -4.62
N LYS A 174 5.56 5.48 -4.46
CA LYS A 174 5.26 4.10 -4.88
C LYS A 174 4.85 3.99 -6.35
N PHE A 175 4.50 5.11 -6.97
CA PHE A 175 4.20 5.20 -8.40
C PHE A 175 5.07 6.24 -9.15
N GLY A 176 6.30 6.47 -8.63
CA GLY A 176 7.30 7.31 -9.30
C GLY A 176 7.25 8.80 -8.98
N GLY A 177 6.39 9.21 -8.05
CA GLY A 177 6.26 10.59 -7.59
C GLY A 177 7.26 10.98 -6.49
N PRO A 178 7.18 12.24 -6.01
CA PRO A 178 8.06 12.74 -4.95
C PRO A 178 7.86 12.02 -3.62
N ARG A 179 8.94 11.93 -2.84
CA ARG A 179 8.86 11.54 -1.42
C ARG A 179 8.24 12.68 -0.60
N GLY A 180 7.65 12.35 0.55
CA GLY A 180 7.11 13.35 1.47
C GLY A 180 5.73 13.86 1.09
N ILE A 181 5.06 13.25 0.12
CA ILE A 181 3.69 13.52 -0.29
C ILE A 181 2.91 12.22 -0.50
N GLY A 182 1.69 12.19 0.00
CA GLY A 182 0.71 11.14 -0.19
C GLY A 182 -0.69 11.72 -0.39
N LEU A 183 -1.66 10.87 -0.50
CA LEU A 183 -3.07 11.27 -0.57
C LEU A 183 -3.95 10.31 0.23
N LEU A 184 -5.04 10.86 0.72
CA LEU A 184 -6.20 10.15 1.23
C LEU A 184 -7.39 10.53 0.37
N LEU A 185 -8.01 9.57 -0.29
CA LEU A 185 -9.36 9.75 -0.80
C LEU A 185 -10.32 9.45 0.33
N ALA A 186 -11.27 10.34 0.59
CA ALA A 186 -12.26 10.14 1.66
C ALA A 186 -13.62 10.63 1.23
N LYS A 187 -14.63 9.76 1.32
CA LYS A 187 -16.04 10.11 1.08
C LYS A 187 -16.46 11.28 1.97
N ARG A 188 -17.52 11.96 1.57
CA ARG A 188 -18.10 13.04 2.37
C ARG A 188 -18.89 12.49 3.55
N SER A 189 -19.39 11.27 3.44
CA SER A 189 -20.09 10.52 4.50
C SER A 189 -19.98 9.02 4.21
N PRO A 190 -19.50 8.21 5.17
CA PRO A 190 -18.87 8.65 6.42
C PRO A 190 -17.56 9.37 6.14
N ALA A 191 -17.23 10.37 6.93
CA ALA A 191 -15.97 11.09 6.83
C ALA A 191 -15.11 10.84 8.08
N PRO A 192 -13.79 10.62 7.95
CA PRO A 192 -12.94 10.49 9.11
C PRO A 192 -12.91 11.79 9.92
N GLN A 193 -12.93 11.68 11.26
CA GLN A 193 -12.67 12.79 12.16
C GLN A 193 -11.18 13.18 12.10
N PRO A 194 -10.83 14.45 12.32
CA PRO A 194 -9.44 14.88 12.35
C PRO A 194 -8.70 14.29 13.56
N ILE A 195 -7.49 13.79 13.33
CA ILE A 195 -6.59 13.32 14.39
C ILE A 195 -5.57 14.39 14.81
N ALA A 196 -5.51 15.49 14.07
CA ALA A 196 -4.70 16.67 14.38
C ALA A 196 -5.56 17.93 14.21
N TYR A 197 -5.25 18.97 14.97
CA TYR A 197 -6.06 20.18 15.00
C TYR A 197 -5.28 21.41 14.53
N GLY A 198 -5.96 22.34 13.85
CA GLY A 198 -5.33 23.55 13.29
C GLY A 198 -6.25 24.33 12.37
N GLY A 199 -5.71 24.81 11.24
CA GLY A 199 -6.50 25.51 10.23
C GLY A 199 -7.45 24.58 9.46
N GLY A 200 -8.36 25.17 8.67
CA GLY A 200 -9.39 24.41 7.92
C GLY A 200 -8.93 23.83 6.57
N GLN A 201 -7.63 23.60 6.37
CA GLN A 201 -7.12 22.99 5.14
C GLN A 201 -7.64 21.55 5.01
N GLU A 202 -7.64 21.03 3.79
CA GLU A 202 -8.02 19.65 3.49
C GLU A 202 -9.30 19.22 4.21
N ARG A 203 -10.37 19.98 4.03
CA ARG A 203 -11.68 19.76 4.68
C ARG A 203 -11.67 19.85 6.22
N GLY A 204 -10.60 20.31 6.83
CA GLY A 204 -10.40 20.26 8.29
C GLY A 204 -9.99 18.88 8.80
N ILE A 205 -9.89 17.89 7.92
CA ILE A 205 -9.47 16.51 8.24
C ILE A 205 -7.95 16.49 8.43
N ARG A 206 -7.21 17.15 7.53
CA ARG A 206 -5.75 17.27 7.58
C ARG A 206 -5.36 18.76 7.63
N PRO A 207 -5.23 19.37 8.79
CA PRO A 207 -4.83 20.77 8.93
C PRO A 207 -3.35 20.98 8.60
N GLY A 208 -2.97 22.22 8.39
CA GLY A 208 -1.61 22.62 8.05
C GLY A 208 -1.46 23.01 6.57
N THR A 209 -0.41 23.78 6.30
CA THR A 209 -0.13 24.26 4.95
C THR A 209 0.16 23.10 4.01
N VAL A 210 -0.56 23.04 2.88
CA VAL A 210 -0.38 21.99 1.88
C VAL A 210 0.90 22.24 1.08
N ASP A 211 1.65 21.19 0.80
CA ASP A 211 2.79 21.21 -0.11
C ASP A 211 2.28 21.24 -1.57
N VAL A 212 2.24 22.45 -2.15
CA VAL A 212 1.76 22.65 -3.52
C VAL A 212 2.68 22.00 -4.55
N ALA A 213 3.99 22.02 -4.31
CA ALA A 213 4.96 21.42 -5.23
C ALA A 213 4.85 19.91 -5.22
N GLY A 214 4.79 19.32 -4.02
CA GLY A 214 4.57 17.88 -3.86
C GLY A 214 3.25 17.42 -4.47
N ALA A 215 2.15 18.14 -4.25
CA ALA A 215 0.84 17.83 -4.83
C ALA A 215 0.86 17.84 -6.37
N SER A 216 1.52 18.85 -6.97
CA SER A 216 1.69 18.91 -8.43
C SER A 216 2.54 17.76 -8.96
N GLY A 217 3.65 17.44 -8.29
CA GLY A 217 4.52 16.31 -8.65
C GLY A 217 3.81 14.95 -8.49
N LEU A 218 3.01 14.78 -7.44
CA LEU A 218 2.17 13.59 -7.24
C LEU A 218 1.19 13.42 -8.40
N ALA A 219 0.46 14.49 -8.77
CA ALA A 219 -0.54 14.44 -9.85
C ALA A 219 0.09 14.12 -11.22
N ALA A 220 1.29 14.66 -11.50
CA ALA A 220 2.02 14.36 -12.73
C ALA A 220 2.49 12.89 -12.78
N ALA A 221 3.07 12.38 -11.70
CA ALA A 221 3.51 10.98 -11.62
C ALA A 221 2.33 10.00 -11.69
N LEU A 222 1.20 10.35 -11.07
CA LEU A 222 -0.01 9.55 -11.14
C LEU A 222 -0.55 9.45 -12.56
N GLU A 223 -0.59 10.58 -13.29
CA GLU A 223 -1.03 10.61 -14.69
C GLU A 223 -0.17 9.69 -15.57
N GLU A 224 1.15 9.80 -15.44
CA GLU A 224 2.09 8.94 -16.15
C GLU A 224 1.88 7.47 -15.81
N SER A 225 1.81 7.14 -14.52
CA SER A 225 1.66 5.77 -14.04
C SER A 225 0.34 5.15 -14.49
N VAL A 226 -0.78 5.87 -14.37
CA VAL A 226 -2.12 5.38 -14.78
C VAL A 226 -2.19 5.17 -16.30
N SER A 227 -1.58 6.05 -17.09
CA SER A 227 -1.59 5.92 -18.56
C SER A 227 -0.82 4.69 -19.06
N GLU A 228 0.09 4.15 -18.25
CA GLU A 228 0.97 3.04 -18.63
C GLU A 228 0.59 1.69 -17.98
N ILE A 229 -0.45 1.63 -17.13
CA ILE A 229 -0.80 0.41 -16.36
C ILE A 229 -0.79 -0.85 -17.21
N ALA A 230 -1.50 -0.85 -18.34
CA ALA A 230 -1.64 -2.05 -19.18
C ALA A 230 -0.30 -2.46 -19.81
N ALA A 231 0.36 -1.53 -20.51
CA ALA A 231 1.60 -1.83 -21.24
C ALA A 231 2.76 -2.21 -20.30
N GLN A 232 2.91 -1.48 -19.18
CA GLN A 232 3.94 -1.80 -18.19
C GLN A 232 3.60 -3.06 -17.40
N GLY A 233 2.32 -3.27 -17.08
CA GLY A 233 1.87 -4.47 -16.38
C GLY A 233 2.23 -5.75 -17.13
N GLU A 234 1.93 -5.83 -18.43
CA GLU A 234 2.27 -6.98 -19.27
C GLU A 234 3.79 -7.20 -19.37
N ARG A 235 4.55 -6.12 -19.63
CA ARG A 235 6.01 -6.20 -19.74
C ARG A 235 6.66 -6.67 -18.44
N ILE A 236 6.27 -6.08 -17.31
CA ILE A 236 6.83 -6.41 -16.02
C ILE A 236 6.43 -7.82 -15.58
N ALA A 237 5.19 -8.26 -15.86
CA ALA A 237 4.75 -9.63 -15.59
C ALA A 237 5.58 -10.64 -16.36
N ALA A 238 5.90 -10.38 -17.64
CA ALA A 238 6.77 -11.25 -18.43
C ALA A 238 8.17 -11.37 -17.82
N LEU A 239 8.76 -10.25 -17.37
CA LEU A 239 10.07 -10.25 -16.70
C LEU A 239 10.02 -10.95 -15.34
N ARG A 240 8.99 -10.73 -14.54
CA ARG A 240 8.75 -11.41 -13.27
C ARG A 240 8.63 -12.94 -13.48
N ASN A 241 7.87 -13.35 -14.48
CA ASN A 241 7.71 -14.76 -14.79
C ASN A 241 9.03 -15.40 -15.27
N LYS A 242 9.80 -14.70 -16.13
CA LYS A 242 11.14 -15.13 -16.53
C LYS A 242 12.04 -15.34 -15.32
N LEU A 243 12.04 -14.40 -14.36
CA LEU A 243 12.81 -14.52 -13.12
C LEU A 243 12.35 -15.72 -12.29
N ARG A 244 11.05 -15.87 -12.05
CA ARG A 244 10.46 -17.00 -11.31
C ARG A 244 10.85 -18.34 -11.93
N ASP A 245 10.62 -18.48 -13.22
CA ASP A 245 10.82 -19.75 -13.93
C ASP A 245 12.31 -20.11 -14.00
N GLY A 246 13.19 -19.11 -14.15
CA GLY A 246 14.64 -19.29 -14.09
C GLY A 246 15.12 -19.72 -12.70
N ILE A 247 14.58 -19.13 -11.63
CA ILE A 247 14.87 -19.56 -10.24
C ILE A 247 14.47 -21.02 -10.04
N LEU A 248 13.25 -21.37 -10.39
CA LEU A 248 12.74 -22.75 -10.24
C LEU A 248 13.49 -23.78 -11.08
N ALA A 249 14.09 -23.37 -12.20
CA ALA A 249 14.87 -24.26 -13.06
C ALA A 249 16.31 -24.50 -12.59
N THR A 250 16.87 -23.60 -11.77
CA THR A 250 18.30 -23.58 -11.43
C THR A 250 18.62 -23.77 -9.95
N ILE A 251 17.63 -23.67 -9.08
CA ILE A 251 17.80 -23.75 -7.63
C ILE A 251 16.82 -24.75 -7.08
N ASP A 252 17.32 -25.75 -6.36
CA ASP A 252 16.49 -26.74 -5.65
C ASP A 252 15.91 -26.18 -4.34
N ASP A 253 14.84 -26.80 -3.86
CA ASP A 253 14.17 -26.44 -2.59
C ASP A 253 13.77 -24.97 -2.52
N VAL A 254 12.98 -24.53 -3.49
CA VAL A 254 12.44 -23.17 -3.61
C VAL A 254 10.94 -23.17 -3.41
N VAL A 255 10.44 -22.22 -2.62
CA VAL A 255 9.00 -21.98 -2.45
C VAL A 255 8.64 -20.60 -2.95
N VAL A 256 7.75 -20.52 -3.95
CA VAL A 256 7.20 -19.24 -4.43
C VAL A 256 5.98 -18.88 -3.57
N ASN A 257 6.06 -17.73 -2.87
CA ASN A 257 4.99 -17.25 -2.00
C ASN A 257 4.04 -16.26 -2.71
N SER A 258 4.42 -15.72 -3.86
CA SER A 258 3.53 -14.90 -4.70
C SER A 258 2.58 -15.79 -5.49
N ALA A 259 1.27 -15.61 -5.28
CA ALA A 259 0.22 -16.36 -5.98
C ALA A 259 -0.76 -15.42 -6.66
N GLU A 260 -1.28 -15.81 -7.83
CA GLU A 260 -2.28 -15.00 -8.54
C GLU A 260 -3.66 -15.04 -7.82
N PRO A 261 -4.41 -13.92 -7.85
CA PRO A 261 -4.07 -12.65 -8.50
C PRO A 261 -3.03 -11.84 -7.71
N CYS A 262 -1.96 -11.41 -8.38
CA CYS A 262 -0.91 -10.62 -7.74
C CYS A 262 -0.41 -9.46 -8.63
N LEU A 263 0.23 -8.47 -8.00
CA LEU A 263 0.86 -7.38 -8.73
C LEU A 263 1.92 -7.93 -9.69
N PRO A 264 1.97 -7.44 -10.94
CA PRO A 264 2.93 -7.92 -11.93
C PRO A 264 4.40 -7.70 -11.52
N SER A 265 4.64 -6.74 -10.64
CA SER A 265 5.97 -6.33 -10.21
C SER A 265 6.56 -7.13 -9.04
N HIS A 266 5.79 -7.98 -8.37
CA HIS A 266 6.23 -8.65 -7.15
C HIS A 266 6.51 -10.13 -7.40
N LEU A 267 7.66 -10.58 -6.90
CA LEU A 267 8.02 -11.99 -6.76
C LEU A 267 8.61 -12.20 -5.36
N HIS A 268 7.91 -12.94 -4.53
CA HIS A 268 8.36 -13.33 -3.20
C HIS A 268 8.70 -14.81 -3.19
N VAL A 269 9.93 -15.14 -2.82
CA VAL A 269 10.48 -16.50 -2.88
C VAL A 269 11.19 -16.83 -1.59
N SER A 270 10.94 -18.02 -1.05
CA SER A 270 11.68 -18.58 0.08
C SER A 270 12.71 -19.60 -0.42
N PHE A 271 13.88 -19.56 0.21
CA PHE A 271 15.00 -20.46 0.00
C PHE A 271 15.30 -21.20 1.33
N PRO A 272 14.59 -22.28 1.65
CA PRO A 272 14.77 -23.02 2.90
C PRO A 272 16.25 -23.39 3.14
N GLY A 273 16.69 -23.22 4.40
CA GLY A 273 18.08 -23.45 4.78
C GLY A 273 19.05 -22.29 4.52
N ALA A 274 18.58 -21.20 3.89
CA ALA A 274 19.36 -19.96 3.77
C ALA A 274 18.97 -18.96 4.86
N ASP A 275 19.89 -18.07 5.24
CA ASP A 275 19.63 -16.96 6.15
C ASP A 275 19.39 -15.66 5.36
N GLY A 276 18.32 -14.95 5.72
CA GLY A 276 17.88 -13.76 4.96
C GLY A 276 18.90 -12.61 4.96
N ASP A 277 19.55 -12.34 6.08
CA ASP A 277 20.57 -11.29 6.17
C ASP A 277 21.79 -11.66 5.33
N SER A 278 22.22 -12.92 5.36
CA SER A 278 23.29 -13.45 4.52
C SER A 278 22.95 -13.32 3.03
N LEU A 279 21.71 -13.59 2.65
CA LEU A 279 21.25 -13.42 1.26
C LEU A 279 21.36 -11.97 0.80
N ILE A 280 20.91 -10.99 1.60
CA ILE A 280 20.99 -9.56 1.25
C ILE A 280 22.47 -9.13 1.12
N MET A 281 23.35 -9.51 2.06
CA MET A 281 24.76 -9.15 2.01
C MET A 281 25.48 -9.74 0.77
N LEU A 282 25.16 -10.98 0.44
CA LEU A 282 25.74 -11.65 -0.73
C LEU A 282 25.24 -11.01 -2.03
N LEU A 283 23.93 -10.71 -2.14
CA LEU A 283 23.36 -10.03 -3.30
C LEU A 283 23.94 -8.63 -3.50
N ASP A 284 24.13 -7.87 -2.43
CA ASP A 284 24.73 -6.53 -2.47
C ASP A 284 26.15 -6.57 -3.05
N SER A 285 26.92 -7.63 -2.76
CA SER A 285 28.27 -7.82 -3.33
C SER A 285 28.26 -7.98 -4.87
N PHE A 286 27.14 -8.41 -5.44
CA PHE A 286 26.89 -8.46 -6.88
C PHE A 286 26.10 -7.24 -7.40
N GLN A 287 25.90 -6.19 -6.56
CA GLN A 287 25.08 -5.02 -6.89
C GLN A 287 23.63 -5.38 -7.27
N ILE A 288 23.09 -6.42 -6.66
CA ILE A 288 21.69 -6.83 -6.78
C ILE A 288 20.95 -6.38 -5.52
N GLU A 289 19.99 -5.48 -5.70
CA GLU A 289 19.14 -4.98 -4.61
C GLU A 289 17.88 -5.83 -4.49
N ALA A 290 17.70 -6.47 -3.35
CA ALA A 290 16.51 -7.23 -2.98
C ALA A 290 16.10 -6.90 -1.53
N SER A 291 15.01 -7.48 -1.04
CA SER A 291 14.55 -7.25 0.34
C SER A 291 14.09 -8.55 0.96
N THR A 292 14.28 -8.72 2.27
CA THR A 292 13.74 -9.84 3.05
C THR A 292 12.27 -9.69 3.43
N GLY A 293 11.56 -8.65 2.94
CA GLY A 293 10.17 -8.38 3.33
C GLY A 293 10.06 -7.67 4.69
N SER A 294 10.71 -8.17 5.71
CA SER A 294 10.69 -7.63 7.09
C SER A 294 11.65 -6.45 7.33
N ALA A 295 11.94 -5.63 6.33
CA ALA A 295 12.94 -4.55 6.35
C ALA A 295 12.81 -3.50 7.49
N CYS A 296 11.76 -3.56 8.30
CA CYS A 296 11.54 -2.66 9.44
C CYS A 296 12.10 -3.17 10.77
N SER A 297 12.67 -4.38 10.82
CA SER A 297 13.22 -4.98 12.04
C SER A 297 14.76 -5.00 12.01
N ALA A 298 15.39 -3.82 11.85
CA ALA A 298 16.85 -3.71 11.81
C ALA A 298 17.50 -4.42 13.00
N GLY A 299 18.22 -5.51 12.73
CA GLY A 299 19.08 -6.18 13.70
C GLY A 299 18.53 -7.46 14.36
N VAL A 300 17.35 -7.96 13.97
CA VAL A 300 16.86 -9.28 14.41
C VAL A 300 16.34 -10.03 13.20
N ASN A 301 16.99 -11.14 12.85
CA ASN A 301 16.53 -12.04 11.80
C ASN A 301 15.20 -12.69 12.25
N ARG A 302 14.09 -12.17 11.75
CA ARG A 302 12.75 -12.69 12.04
C ARG A 302 11.99 -12.88 10.75
N MET A 303 11.23 -13.95 10.69
CA MET A 303 10.27 -14.16 9.60
C MET A 303 9.28 -13.00 9.53
N SER A 304 8.87 -12.64 8.30
CA SER A 304 7.84 -11.64 8.08
C SER A 304 6.52 -12.06 8.71
N HIS A 305 5.82 -11.10 9.35
CA HIS A 305 4.46 -11.31 9.87
C HIS A 305 3.46 -11.68 8.75
N VAL A 306 3.71 -11.27 7.52
CA VAL A 306 2.90 -11.64 6.36
C VAL A 306 3.02 -13.14 6.11
N LEU A 307 4.23 -13.67 6.09
CA LEU A 307 4.47 -15.11 5.93
C LEU A 307 3.91 -15.92 7.12
N GLU A 308 4.02 -15.38 8.33
CA GLU A 308 3.42 -15.97 9.53
C GLU A 308 1.90 -16.07 9.40
N ALA A 309 1.23 -14.99 8.99
CA ALA A 309 -0.21 -14.95 8.73
C ALA A 309 -0.64 -15.93 7.63
N MET A 310 0.20 -16.16 6.62
CA MET A 310 0.01 -17.15 5.56
C MET A 310 0.25 -18.60 6.02
N GLY A 311 0.65 -18.83 7.28
CA GLY A 311 0.96 -20.16 7.80
C GLY A 311 2.25 -20.76 7.25
N VAL A 312 3.20 -19.93 6.79
CA VAL A 312 4.55 -20.35 6.42
C VAL A 312 5.32 -20.70 7.67
N SER A 313 6.03 -21.82 7.67
CA SER A 313 6.89 -22.17 8.79
C SER A 313 8.11 -21.25 8.87
N GLU A 314 8.65 -21.04 10.08
CA GLU A 314 9.85 -20.23 10.27
C GLU A 314 11.03 -20.76 9.45
N ALA A 315 11.18 -22.08 9.36
CA ALA A 315 12.24 -22.72 8.56
C ALA A 315 12.16 -22.43 7.06
N GLU A 316 10.94 -22.23 6.53
CA GLU A 316 10.73 -21.81 5.15
C GLU A 316 10.87 -20.30 4.97
N GLY A 317 10.38 -19.50 5.93
CA GLY A 317 10.20 -18.07 5.78
C GLY A 317 11.44 -17.23 6.08
N ILE A 318 12.37 -17.72 6.91
CA ILE A 318 13.54 -16.96 7.36
C ILE A 318 14.50 -16.62 6.22
N GLY A 319 14.64 -17.52 5.24
CA GLY A 319 15.44 -17.36 4.03
C GLY A 319 14.64 -16.83 2.84
N SER A 320 13.73 -15.89 3.05
CA SER A 320 12.90 -15.36 1.97
C SER A 320 13.43 -14.03 1.39
N LEU A 321 13.19 -13.85 0.10
CA LEU A 321 13.51 -12.63 -0.65
C LEU A 321 12.29 -12.13 -1.42
N ARG A 322 12.09 -10.82 -1.39
CA ARG A 322 11.21 -10.12 -2.29
C ARG A 322 12.03 -9.46 -3.40
N PHE A 323 11.74 -9.83 -4.64
CA PHE A 323 12.17 -9.11 -5.83
C PHE A 323 11.04 -8.21 -6.30
N THR A 324 11.37 -6.93 -6.53
CA THR A 324 10.39 -5.96 -7.05
C THR A 324 10.92 -5.37 -8.34
N LEU A 325 10.24 -5.68 -9.45
CA LEU A 325 10.58 -5.20 -10.77
C LEU A 325 9.87 -3.87 -11.05
N GLY A 326 10.53 -2.98 -11.77
CA GLY A 326 9.99 -1.64 -12.06
C GLY A 326 10.09 -1.24 -13.52
N ARG A 327 9.74 0.02 -13.81
CA ARG A 327 9.80 0.61 -15.17
C ARG A 327 11.18 0.47 -15.83
N LEU A 328 12.23 0.58 -15.03
CA LEU A 328 13.62 0.55 -15.53
C LEU A 328 14.19 -0.86 -15.62
N THR A 329 13.52 -1.87 -15.06
CA THR A 329 14.01 -3.25 -15.11
C THR A 329 13.99 -3.77 -16.55
N SER A 330 15.12 -4.27 -17.00
CA SER A 330 15.35 -4.86 -18.33
C SER A 330 15.40 -6.39 -18.29
N ALA A 331 15.44 -7.03 -19.45
CA ALA A 331 15.63 -8.47 -19.55
C ALA A 331 17.05 -8.88 -19.16
N GLU A 332 18.02 -8.02 -19.43
CA GLU A 332 19.43 -8.19 -19.07
C GLU A 332 19.64 -8.15 -17.56
N ASP A 333 18.89 -7.31 -16.83
CA ASP A 333 18.92 -7.29 -15.36
C ASP A 333 18.42 -8.62 -14.79
N VAL A 334 17.32 -9.17 -15.35
CA VAL A 334 16.81 -10.49 -14.96
C VAL A 334 17.82 -11.60 -15.24
N ASP A 335 18.46 -11.59 -16.42
CA ASP A 335 19.48 -12.57 -16.78
C ASP A 335 20.69 -12.47 -15.85
N TYR A 336 21.08 -11.26 -15.47
CA TYR A 336 22.16 -11.02 -14.51
C TYR A 336 21.85 -11.61 -13.14
N VAL A 337 20.63 -11.39 -12.62
CA VAL A 337 20.20 -12.00 -11.35
C VAL A 337 20.23 -13.53 -11.44
N LEU A 338 19.69 -14.11 -12.51
CA LEU A 338 19.64 -15.56 -12.71
C LEU A 338 21.03 -16.20 -12.83
N ALA A 339 22.00 -15.47 -13.36
CA ALA A 339 23.39 -15.96 -13.48
C ALA A 339 24.11 -16.06 -12.13
N HIS A 340 23.79 -15.19 -11.16
CA HIS A 340 24.51 -15.09 -9.88
C HIS A 340 23.74 -15.70 -8.69
N LEU A 341 22.40 -15.74 -8.75
CA LEU A 341 21.57 -16.18 -7.64
C LEU A 341 21.85 -17.63 -7.17
N PRO A 342 22.15 -18.62 -8.04
CA PRO A 342 22.49 -19.98 -7.58
C PRO A 342 23.72 -20.02 -6.67
N GLU A 343 24.78 -19.23 -6.99
CA GLU A 343 25.98 -19.11 -6.15
C GLU A 343 25.62 -18.48 -4.81
N VAL A 344 24.86 -17.38 -4.82
CA VAL A 344 24.40 -16.68 -3.60
C VAL A 344 23.65 -17.62 -2.68
N ILE A 345 22.68 -18.39 -3.20
CA ILE A 345 21.88 -19.33 -2.41
C ILE A 345 22.74 -20.46 -1.87
N SER A 346 23.62 -21.04 -2.67
CA SER A 346 24.53 -22.09 -2.23
C SER A 346 25.44 -21.65 -1.08
N ARG A 347 25.96 -20.44 -1.16
CA ARG A 347 26.78 -19.85 -0.08
C ARG A 347 25.97 -19.55 1.18
N ALA A 348 24.77 -18.97 1.03
CA ALA A 348 23.90 -18.65 2.17
C ALA A 348 23.38 -19.90 2.92
N ARG A 349 23.26 -21.05 2.22
CA ARG A 349 22.91 -22.35 2.82
C ARG A 349 24.10 -23.06 3.51
N SER A 350 25.32 -22.57 3.30
CA SER A 350 26.56 -23.18 3.84
C SER A 350 27.01 -22.55 5.16
N VAL A 351 26.33 -21.50 5.59
CA VAL A 351 26.59 -20.78 6.86
C VAL A 351 25.67 -21.29 7.94
#